data_781f2e46479923d21d7fb7688804b2d8
#
_entry.id   781f2e46479923d21d7fb7688804b2d8
#
_cell.length_a   1.000
_cell.length_b   1.000
_cell.length_c   1.000
_cell.angle_alpha   90.00
_cell.angle_beta   90.00
_cell.angle_gamma   90.00
#
_symmetry.space_group_name_H-M   'P 1'
#
loop_
_entity.id
_entity.type
_entity.pdbx_description
1 polymer ?
#
loop_
_entity_poly.entity_id
_entity_poly.type
_entity_poly.pdbx_seq_one_letter_code
_entity_poly.pdbx_strand_id
1 'polypeptide(L)'
;SLPYSEKSKAGEKIILSNTIPKKYRGMTMSFLSADKQFRVTIDGRQVYEFGVNDSRPFGKTPGSVTNFIDIPENLTEGKIEIEMTSPYDNYASNITGITISKRDTSILNLLKSNLGNFAMCIIILACGITLFMLAFIQAFSRQTRDGISYLGFMCIFGTIYFSIETKSLNVFYGNQTLY
;
A
#
# COMPACT_ATOMS: atom_id res chain seq x y z
N SER A 1 -3.47 14.37 18.78
CA SER A 1 -4.38 14.36 17.62
C SER A 1 -3.64 13.87 16.38
N LEU A 2 -4.32 13.17 15.48
CA LEU A 2 -3.74 12.78 14.19
C LEU A 2 -4.01 13.88 13.15
N PRO A 3 -3.10 14.13 12.16
CA PRO A 3 -1.84 13.42 11.98
C PRO A 3 -0.83 13.72 13.09
N TYR A 4 0.03 12.74 13.39
CA TYR A 4 1.10 12.87 14.38
C TYR A 4 2.44 12.85 13.65
N SER A 5 3.29 13.83 13.96
CA SER A 5 4.65 13.92 13.44
C SER A 5 5.56 14.52 14.50
N GLU A 6 6.56 13.79 14.90
CA GLU A 6 7.59 14.20 15.83
C GLU A 6 8.96 13.73 15.30
N LYS A 7 10.04 14.30 15.83
CA LYS A 7 11.38 13.84 15.45
C LYS A 7 11.63 12.47 16.08
N SER A 8 11.96 11.47 15.25
CA SER A 8 12.35 10.12 15.70
C SER A 8 13.67 9.72 15.08
N LYS A 9 14.45 8.95 15.83
CA LYS A 9 15.71 8.36 15.34
C LYS A 9 15.42 7.02 14.65
N ALA A 10 16.32 6.64 13.75
CA ALA A 10 16.31 5.31 13.15
C ALA A 10 16.33 4.21 14.23
N GLY A 11 15.41 3.23 14.11
CA GLY A 11 15.27 2.13 15.06
C GLY A 11 14.53 2.50 16.35
N GLU A 12 14.14 3.75 16.55
CA GLU A 12 13.36 4.17 17.71
C GLU A 12 11.95 3.57 17.65
N LYS A 13 11.49 3.05 18.78
CA LYS A 13 10.18 2.46 18.95
C LYS A 13 9.21 3.51 19.48
N ILE A 14 8.15 3.75 18.74
CA ILE A 14 7.09 4.70 19.10
C ILE A 14 5.80 3.93 19.34
N ILE A 15 5.14 4.23 20.45
CA ILE A 15 3.85 3.64 20.81
C ILE A 15 2.82 4.76 20.87
N LEU A 16 1.81 4.65 20.01
CA LEU A 16 0.64 5.51 20.05
C LEU A 16 -0.52 4.75 20.71
N SER A 17 -1.09 5.35 21.76
CA SER A 17 -2.23 4.78 22.47
C SER A 17 -3.44 5.71 22.36
N ASN A 18 -4.62 5.10 22.15
CA ASN A 18 -5.90 5.81 22.11
C ASN A 18 -7.02 4.83 22.45
N THR A 19 -8.27 5.33 22.51
CA THR A 19 -9.45 4.50 22.74
C THR A 19 -10.37 4.56 21.52
N ILE A 20 -10.78 3.40 21.03
CA ILE A 20 -11.74 3.25 19.94
C ILE A 20 -13.16 3.29 20.53
N PRO A 21 -14.00 4.26 20.15
CA PRO A 21 -15.40 4.28 20.57
C PRO A 21 -16.15 3.02 20.12
N LYS A 22 -17.06 2.54 20.97
CA LYS A 22 -17.83 1.30 20.73
C LYS A 22 -18.65 1.30 19.42
N LYS A 23 -18.98 2.49 18.90
CA LYS A 23 -19.70 2.64 17.62
C LYS A 23 -18.92 2.14 16.40
N TYR A 24 -17.60 1.92 16.53
CA TYR A 24 -16.72 1.46 15.44
C TYR A 24 -16.45 -0.05 15.48
N ARG A 25 -17.16 -0.80 16.32
CA ARG A 25 -17.07 -2.27 16.38
C ARG A 25 -17.41 -2.88 15.02
N GLY A 26 -16.68 -3.91 14.63
CA GLY A 26 -16.85 -4.59 13.33
C GLY A 26 -16.54 -3.72 12.11
N MET A 27 -15.98 -2.53 12.29
CA MET A 27 -15.50 -1.69 11.21
C MET A 27 -14.02 -1.95 10.94
N THR A 28 -13.53 -1.40 9.83
CA THR A 28 -12.14 -1.50 9.43
C THR A 28 -11.48 -0.13 9.58
N MET A 29 -10.36 -0.11 10.28
CA MET A 29 -9.45 1.01 10.37
C MET A 29 -8.46 0.94 9.20
N SER A 30 -8.29 2.03 8.46
CA SER A 30 -7.34 2.10 7.35
C SER A 30 -6.44 3.30 7.47
N PHE A 31 -5.15 3.11 7.18
CA PHE A 31 -4.15 4.16 7.10
C PHE A 31 -2.98 3.77 6.20
N LEU A 32 -2.32 4.77 5.63
CA LEU A 32 -1.12 4.59 4.84
C LEU A 32 0.10 4.52 5.77
N SER A 33 0.92 3.50 5.62
CA SER A 33 2.26 3.43 6.21
C SER A 33 3.32 3.54 5.13
N ALA A 34 4.41 4.25 5.43
CA ALA A 34 5.58 4.37 4.55
C ALA A 34 6.82 3.96 5.32
N ASP A 35 7.55 2.97 4.81
CA ASP A 35 8.87 2.55 5.29
C ASP A 35 8.96 2.27 6.80
N LYS A 36 7.93 1.68 7.37
CA LYS A 36 7.89 1.33 8.78
C LYS A 36 7.28 -0.05 9.03
N GLN A 37 7.75 -0.65 10.11
CA GLN A 37 7.19 -1.85 10.69
C GLN A 37 6.23 -1.43 11.80
N PHE A 38 5.14 -2.13 11.98
CA PHE A 38 4.23 -1.83 13.09
C PHE A 38 3.43 -3.05 13.53
N ARG A 39 2.98 -2.96 14.76
CA ARG A 39 2.11 -3.91 15.42
C ARG A 39 0.92 -3.16 16.02
N VAL A 40 -0.27 -3.68 15.84
CA VAL A 40 -1.50 -3.12 16.39
C VAL A 40 -2.10 -4.08 17.39
N THR A 41 -2.36 -3.58 18.59
CA THR A 41 -2.97 -4.31 19.70
C THR A 41 -4.26 -3.62 20.08
N ILE A 42 -5.34 -4.37 20.24
CA ILE A 42 -6.63 -3.87 20.73
C ILE A 42 -7.04 -4.70 21.96
N ASP A 43 -7.35 -4.03 23.06
CA ASP A 43 -7.70 -4.64 24.36
C ASP A 43 -6.68 -5.72 24.77
N GLY A 44 -5.38 -5.46 24.57
CA GLY A 44 -4.29 -6.36 24.91
C GLY A 44 -4.08 -7.53 23.92
N ARG A 45 -4.90 -7.66 22.88
CA ARG A 45 -4.72 -8.68 21.84
C ARG A 45 -4.09 -8.09 20.59
N GLN A 46 -3.06 -8.75 20.08
CA GLN A 46 -2.49 -8.38 18.76
C GLN A 46 -3.50 -8.72 17.68
N VAL A 47 -3.93 -7.71 16.93
CA VAL A 47 -4.91 -7.84 15.83
C VAL A 47 -4.25 -7.70 14.46
N TYR A 48 -3.07 -7.07 14.40
CA TYR A 48 -2.38 -6.86 13.14
C TYR A 48 -0.87 -6.67 13.35
N GLU A 49 -0.09 -7.15 12.39
CA GLU A 49 1.35 -6.95 12.34
C GLU A 49 1.79 -6.77 10.89
N PHE A 50 2.73 -5.87 10.63
CA PHE A 50 3.25 -5.63 9.30
C PHE A 50 4.76 -5.40 9.34
N GLY A 51 5.47 -6.20 8.56
CA GLY A 51 6.90 -6.04 8.33
C GLY A 51 7.82 -6.37 9.50
N VAL A 52 7.32 -6.87 10.63
CA VAL A 52 8.12 -7.11 11.84
C VAL A 52 9.01 -8.35 11.71
N ASN A 53 8.51 -9.42 11.09
CA ASN A 53 9.21 -10.71 10.98
C ASN A 53 9.64 -11.04 9.55
N ASP A 54 9.79 -10.06 8.70
CA ASP A 54 10.09 -10.25 7.28
C ASP A 54 11.57 -10.50 7.02
N SER A 55 11.91 -11.67 6.49
CA SER A 55 13.20 -11.92 5.86
C SER A 55 13.15 -11.45 4.41
N ARG A 56 13.60 -10.22 4.14
CA ARG A 56 13.59 -9.65 2.79
C ARG A 56 14.89 -9.87 2.07
N PRO A 57 14.84 -10.29 0.80
CA PRO A 57 16.05 -10.37 -0.02
C PRO A 57 16.57 -8.98 -0.39
N PHE A 58 15.69 -7.95 -0.40
CA PHE A 58 16.04 -6.58 -0.78
C PHE A 58 15.31 -5.56 0.11
N GLY A 59 16.02 -4.44 0.42
CA GLY A 59 15.48 -3.33 1.19
C GLY A 59 15.50 -3.53 2.71
N LYS A 60 15.38 -2.42 3.43
CA LYS A 60 15.38 -2.40 4.91
C LYS A 60 13.96 -2.31 5.49
N THR A 61 12.96 -2.03 4.65
CA THR A 61 11.59 -1.78 5.06
C THR A 61 10.59 -2.52 4.20
N PRO A 62 9.35 -2.75 4.67
CA PRO A 62 8.28 -3.34 3.87
C PRO A 62 7.75 -2.41 2.77
N GLY A 63 8.31 -1.19 2.64
CA GLY A 63 7.83 -0.18 1.72
C GLY A 63 6.57 0.54 2.21
N SER A 64 5.86 1.16 1.26
CA SER A 64 4.64 1.91 1.55
C SER A 64 3.40 1.11 1.20
N VAL A 65 2.47 0.97 2.16
CA VAL A 65 1.26 0.17 1.99
C VAL A 65 0.06 0.82 2.69
N THR A 66 -1.13 0.64 2.12
CA THR A 66 -2.38 0.95 2.80
C THR A 66 -2.81 -0.26 3.62
N ASN A 67 -2.90 -0.07 4.92
CA ASN A 67 -3.24 -1.12 5.87
C ASN A 67 -4.74 -1.11 6.16
N PHE A 68 -5.33 -2.30 6.25
CA PHE A 68 -6.72 -2.51 6.61
C PHE A 68 -6.76 -3.42 7.84
N ILE A 69 -7.20 -2.88 8.96
CA ILE A 69 -7.20 -3.54 10.27
C ILE A 69 -8.64 -3.64 10.75
N ASP A 70 -9.13 -4.86 10.88
CA ASP A 70 -10.50 -5.08 11.33
C ASP A 70 -10.58 -4.92 12.86
N ILE A 71 -11.52 -4.09 13.28
CA ILE A 71 -11.80 -3.80 14.69
C ILE A 71 -12.72 -4.92 15.22
N PRO A 72 -12.33 -5.65 16.27
CA PRO A 72 -13.15 -6.72 16.81
C PRO A 72 -14.55 -6.24 17.22
N GLU A 73 -15.55 -7.09 17.02
CA GLU A 73 -16.91 -6.80 17.49
C GLU A 73 -17.03 -6.81 19.03
N ASN A 74 -16.20 -7.62 19.69
CA ASN A 74 -16.20 -7.82 21.13
C ASN A 74 -15.22 -6.91 21.87
N LEU A 75 -15.23 -5.60 21.56
CA LEU A 75 -14.44 -4.62 22.31
C LEU A 75 -14.89 -4.55 23.77
N THR A 76 -13.94 -4.63 24.69
CA THR A 76 -14.16 -4.39 26.12
C THR A 76 -13.98 -2.90 26.46
N GLU A 77 -12.74 -2.45 26.50
CA GLU A 77 -12.38 -1.06 26.78
C GLU A 77 -12.14 -0.27 25.49
N GLY A 78 -11.82 -0.97 24.40
CA GLY A 78 -11.48 -0.39 23.11
C GLY A 78 -10.10 0.27 23.10
N LYS A 79 -9.21 -0.08 24.04
CA LYS A 79 -7.85 0.45 24.08
C LYS A 79 -7.06 -0.04 22.88
N ILE A 80 -6.62 0.88 22.02
CA ILE A 80 -5.75 0.58 20.88
C ILE A 80 -4.33 1.07 21.18
N GLU A 81 -3.35 0.25 20.84
CA GLU A 81 -1.94 0.60 20.87
C GLU A 81 -1.33 0.25 19.52
N ILE A 82 -0.68 1.24 18.89
CA ILE A 82 0.05 1.10 17.63
C ILE A 82 1.52 1.30 17.94
N GLU A 83 2.27 0.21 17.91
CA GLU A 83 3.71 0.20 18.05
C GLU A 83 4.36 0.30 16.68
N MET A 84 5.28 1.24 16.49
CA MET A 84 5.92 1.50 15.20
C MET A 84 7.42 1.65 15.35
N THR A 85 8.17 1.18 14.35
CA THR A 85 9.60 1.44 14.21
C THR A 85 9.96 1.56 12.73
N SER A 86 11.02 2.32 12.43
CA SER A 86 11.57 2.46 11.10
C SER A 86 13.10 2.50 11.17
N PRO A 87 13.82 1.92 10.19
CA PRO A 87 15.28 2.07 10.09
C PRO A 87 15.71 3.45 9.59
N TYR A 88 14.78 4.37 9.32
CA TYR A 88 15.04 5.72 8.84
C TYR A 88 14.59 6.77 9.85
N ASP A 89 15.36 7.87 9.93
CA ASP A 89 15.01 9.01 10.80
C ASP A 89 13.71 9.65 10.38
N ASN A 90 12.91 10.07 11.36
CA ASN A 90 11.62 10.76 11.21
C ASN A 90 10.49 9.96 10.51
N TYR A 91 10.69 8.68 10.21
CA TYR A 91 9.66 7.85 9.60
C TYR A 91 8.77 7.13 10.62
N ALA A 92 9.33 6.66 11.74
CA ALA A 92 8.57 5.93 12.76
C ALA A 92 7.43 6.79 13.34
N SER A 93 7.68 8.08 13.54
CA SER A 93 6.74 9.01 14.19
C SER A 93 5.68 9.61 13.26
N ASN A 94 5.77 9.43 11.95
CA ASN A 94 4.85 10.03 11.02
C ASN A 94 3.66 9.10 10.73
N ILE A 95 2.48 9.40 11.26
CA ILE A 95 1.23 8.72 10.90
C ILE A 95 0.33 9.69 10.13
N THR A 96 -0.09 9.23 8.94
CA THR A 96 -1.15 9.87 8.15
C THR A 96 -2.51 9.69 8.85
N GLY A 97 -3.53 10.41 8.39
CA GLY A 97 -4.87 10.30 8.94
C GLY A 97 -5.39 8.84 8.94
N ILE A 98 -5.89 8.40 10.09
CA ILE A 98 -6.57 7.11 10.24
C ILE A 98 -8.04 7.31 9.86
N THR A 99 -8.55 6.43 8.99
CA THR A 99 -9.96 6.41 8.59
C THR A 99 -10.60 5.13 9.10
N ILE A 100 -11.80 5.24 9.68
CA ILE A 100 -12.58 4.09 10.13
C ILE A 100 -13.87 4.04 9.33
N SER A 101 -14.09 2.94 8.60
CA SER A 101 -15.31 2.72 7.81
C SER A 101 -15.57 1.21 7.65
N LYS A 102 -16.65 0.85 6.96
CA LYS A 102 -16.84 -0.54 6.53
C LYS A 102 -15.73 -0.93 5.55
N ARG A 103 -15.28 -2.17 5.59
CA ARG A 103 -14.17 -2.68 4.76
C ARG A 103 -14.39 -2.38 3.28
N ASP A 104 -15.58 -2.70 2.76
CA ASP A 104 -15.93 -2.46 1.36
C ASP A 104 -15.84 -0.97 0.99
N THR A 105 -16.28 -0.10 1.90
CA THR A 105 -16.20 1.36 1.70
C THR A 105 -14.75 1.84 1.67
N SER A 106 -13.89 1.32 2.55
CA SER A 106 -12.46 1.65 2.57
C SER A 106 -11.78 1.23 1.26
N ILE A 107 -12.05 0.01 0.78
CA ILE A 107 -11.52 -0.51 -0.49
C ILE A 107 -12.02 0.31 -1.67
N LEU A 108 -13.33 0.58 -1.73
CA LEU A 108 -13.91 1.40 -2.80
C LEU A 108 -13.35 2.82 -2.83
N ASN A 109 -13.11 3.43 -1.68
CA ASN A 109 -12.50 4.75 -1.61
C ASN A 109 -11.05 4.72 -2.12
N LEU A 110 -10.28 3.69 -1.78
CA LEU A 110 -8.92 3.52 -2.31
C LEU A 110 -8.94 3.34 -3.84
N LEU A 111 -9.85 2.53 -4.36
CA LEU A 111 -9.99 2.33 -5.81
C LEU A 111 -10.41 3.62 -6.51
N LYS A 112 -11.40 4.34 -5.97
CA LYS A 112 -11.86 5.62 -6.54
C LYS A 112 -10.76 6.67 -6.55
N SER A 113 -9.96 6.79 -5.48
CA SER A 113 -8.86 7.74 -5.43
C SER A 113 -7.75 7.47 -6.44
N ASN A 114 -7.64 6.21 -6.89
CA ASN A 114 -6.64 5.78 -7.88
C ASN A 114 -7.22 5.54 -9.28
N LEU A 115 -8.51 5.83 -9.51
CA LEU A 115 -9.18 5.53 -10.77
C LEU A 115 -8.50 6.16 -11.98
N GLY A 116 -8.04 7.42 -11.86
CA GLY A 116 -7.30 8.10 -12.91
C GLY A 116 -6.00 7.39 -13.28
N ASN A 117 -5.26 6.94 -12.27
CA ASN A 117 -4.02 6.19 -12.47
C ASN A 117 -4.28 4.85 -13.15
N PHE A 118 -5.36 4.14 -12.77
CA PHE A 118 -5.76 2.90 -13.43
C PHE A 118 -6.12 3.13 -14.91
N ALA A 119 -6.90 4.16 -15.19
CA ALA A 119 -7.26 4.50 -16.56
C ALA A 119 -6.00 4.80 -17.40
N MET A 120 -5.05 5.56 -16.86
CA MET A 120 -3.78 5.83 -17.52
C MET A 120 -2.96 4.56 -17.75
N CYS A 121 -2.89 3.66 -16.77
CA CYS A 121 -2.20 2.37 -16.94
C CYS A 121 -2.82 1.55 -18.09
N ILE A 122 -4.15 1.47 -18.16
CA ILE A 122 -4.86 0.74 -19.22
C ILE A 122 -4.56 1.35 -20.60
N ILE A 123 -4.59 2.68 -20.70
CA ILE A 123 -4.29 3.38 -21.98
C ILE A 123 -2.84 3.11 -22.41
N ILE A 124 -1.88 3.27 -21.51
CA ILE A 124 -0.46 3.06 -21.82
C ILE A 124 -0.21 1.60 -22.21
N LEU A 125 -0.84 0.65 -21.51
CA LEU A 125 -0.74 -0.77 -21.82
C LEU A 125 -1.31 -1.08 -23.23
N ALA A 126 -2.49 -0.55 -23.55
CA ALA A 126 -3.11 -0.72 -24.85
C ALA A 126 -2.22 -0.15 -25.97
N CYS A 127 -1.64 1.04 -25.78
CA CYS A 127 -0.65 1.61 -26.69
C CYS A 127 0.57 0.71 -26.84
N GLY A 128 1.11 0.18 -25.75
CA GLY A 128 2.25 -0.73 -25.77
C GLY A 128 1.97 -2.01 -26.57
N ILE A 129 0.82 -2.63 -26.35
CA ILE A 129 0.38 -3.83 -27.09
C ILE A 129 0.23 -3.50 -28.58
N THR A 130 -0.42 -2.37 -28.92
CA THR A 130 -0.60 -1.95 -30.30
C THR A 130 0.74 -1.74 -31.02
N LEU A 131 1.70 -1.07 -30.38
CA LEU A 131 3.04 -0.86 -30.91
C LEU A 131 3.79 -2.19 -31.10
N PHE A 132 3.61 -3.14 -30.19
CA PHE A 132 4.17 -4.48 -30.33
C PHE A 132 3.61 -5.23 -31.54
N MET A 133 2.28 -5.18 -31.72
CA MET A 133 1.61 -5.80 -32.87
C MET A 133 2.11 -5.18 -34.20
N LEU A 134 2.26 -3.85 -34.24
CA LEU A 134 2.81 -3.16 -35.42
C LEU A 134 4.27 -3.58 -35.69
N ALA A 135 5.11 -3.66 -34.65
CA ALA A 135 6.49 -4.13 -34.80
C ALA A 135 6.55 -5.57 -35.31
N PHE A 136 5.66 -6.44 -34.82
CA PHE A 136 5.56 -7.83 -35.26
C PHE A 136 5.18 -7.92 -36.75
N ILE A 137 4.17 -7.15 -37.19
CA ILE A 137 3.76 -7.11 -38.59
C ILE A 137 4.92 -6.61 -39.49
N GLN A 138 5.65 -5.57 -39.05
CA GLN A 138 6.79 -5.02 -39.81
C GLN A 138 7.95 -6.01 -39.91
N ALA A 139 8.19 -6.83 -38.88
CA ALA A 139 9.21 -7.89 -38.94
C ALA A 139 8.94 -8.89 -40.06
N PHE A 140 7.67 -9.25 -40.31
CA PHE A 140 7.28 -10.09 -41.44
C PHE A 140 7.44 -9.40 -42.81
N SER A 141 7.31 -8.07 -42.85
CA SER A 141 7.42 -7.28 -44.07
C SER A 141 8.86 -6.91 -44.44
N ARG A 142 9.88 -7.42 -43.78
CA ARG A 142 11.30 -7.09 -43.89
C ARG A 142 11.65 -5.59 -43.80
N GLN A 143 10.76 -4.80 -43.24
CA GLN A 143 11.00 -3.39 -42.92
C GLN A 143 11.30 -3.28 -41.41
N THR A 144 12.56 -3.31 -41.04
CA THR A 144 12.97 -3.15 -39.65
C THR A 144 12.96 -1.66 -39.27
N ARG A 145 12.04 -1.28 -38.41
CA ARG A 145 12.08 -0.03 -37.65
C ARG A 145 12.18 -0.38 -36.15
N ASP A 146 13.40 -0.57 -35.68
CA ASP A 146 13.69 -0.99 -34.30
C ASP A 146 13.09 -0.06 -33.22
N GLY A 147 12.94 1.24 -33.55
CA GLY A 147 12.37 2.23 -32.62
C GLY A 147 10.95 1.93 -32.15
N ILE A 148 10.09 1.29 -32.96
CA ILE A 148 8.70 0.97 -32.57
C ILE A 148 8.67 -0.12 -31.48
N SER A 149 9.53 -1.12 -31.61
CA SER A 149 9.66 -2.19 -30.62
C SER A 149 10.11 -1.64 -29.27
N TYR A 150 11.13 -0.78 -29.26
CA TYR A 150 11.62 -0.15 -28.04
C TYR A 150 10.55 0.70 -27.36
N LEU A 151 9.78 1.46 -28.13
CA LEU A 151 8.68 2.26 -27.59
C LEU A 151 7.58 1.37 -26.96
N GLY A 152 7.24 0.26 -27.61
CA GLY A 152 6.31 -0.73 -27.07
C GLY A 152 6.79 -1.31 -25.74
N PHE A 153 8.08 -1.69 -25.63
CA PHE A 153 8.67 -2.13 -24.36
C PHE A 153 8.62 -1.03 -23.30
N MET A 154 8.98 0.21 -23.62
CA MET A 154 8.90 1.32 -22.67
C MET A 154 7.47 1.52 -22.14
N CYS A 155 6.45 1.40 -22.96
CA CYS A 155 5.05 1.48 -22.53
C CYS A 155 4.68 0.35 -21.57
N ILE A 156 5.08 -0.90 -21.87
CA ILE A 156 4.78 -2.05 -21.02
C ILE A 156 5.48 -1.92 -19.66
N PHE A 157 6.79 -1.65 -19.65
CA PHE A 157 7.54 -1.46 -18.40
C PHE A 157 7.05 -0.25 -17.61
N GLY A 158 6.71 0.84 -18.31
CA GLY A 158 6.09 2.01 -17.70
C GLY A 158 4.76 1.67 -17.03
N THR A 159 3.92 0.86 -17.66
CA THR A 159 2.65 0.39 -17.04
C THR A 159 2.90 -0.42 -15.78
N ILE A 160 3.86 -1.34 -15.81
CA ILE A 160 4.23 -2.14 -14.62
C ILE A 160 4.69 -1.22 -13.49
N TYR A 161 5.58 -0.28 -13.79
CA TYR A 161 6.08 0.67 -12.80
C TYR A 161 4.94 1.51 -12.19
N PHE A 162 4.09 2.12 -13.02
CA PHE A 162 2.94 2.90 -12.54
C PHE A 162 1.94 2.06 -11.75
N SER A 163 1.71 0.81 -12.14
CA SER A 163 0.83 -0.11 -11.40
C SER A 163 1.33 -0.38 -9.98
N ILE A 164 2.64 -0.52 -9.80
CA ILE A 164 3.27 -0.70 -8.48
C ILE A 164 3.16 0.59 -7.67
N GLU A 165 3.42 1.75 -8.28
CA GLU A 165 3.40 3.06 -7.61
C GLU A 165 1.99 3.45 -7.13
N THR A 166 0.93 3.06 -7.81
CA THR A 166 -0.45 3.37 -7.41
C THR A 166 -0.87 2.74 -6.08
N LYS A 167 -0.06 1.85 -5.50
CA LYS A 167 -0.33 1.12 -4.23
C LYS A 167 -1.67 0.38 -4.21
N SER A 168 -2.39 0.38 -5.32
CA SER A 168 -3.70 -0.26 -5.44
C SER A 168 -3.58 -1.78 -5.46
N LEU A 169 -2.44 -2.30 -5.91
CA LEU A 169 -2.10 -3.72 -5.83
C LEU A 169 -2.01 -4.20 -4.37
N ASN A 170 -1.75 -3.28 -3.43
CA ASN A 170 -1.71 -3.60 -2.01
C ASN A 170 -3.05 -4.09 -1.44
N VAL A 171 -4.18 -3.80 -2.13
CA VAL A 171 -5.48 -4.39 -1.78
C VAL A 171 -5.43 -5.92 -1.92
N PHE A 172 -4.63 -6.43 -2.87
CA PHE A 172 -4.49 -7.86 -3.14
C PHE A 172 -3.37 -8.51 -2.33
N TYR A 173 -2.29 -7.79 -2.05
CA TYR A 173 -1.08 -8.32 -1.42
C TYR A 173 -0.80 -7.80 0.00
N GLY A 174 -1.45 -6.70 0.41
CA GLY A 174 -1.16 -5.99 1.66
C GLY A 174 -1.88 -6.51 2.90
N ASN A 175 -2.68 -7.53 2.79
CA ASN A 175 -3.40 -8.07 3.95
C ASN A 175 -2.65 -9.30 4.49
N GLN A 176 -1.81 -9.10 5.50
CA GLN A 176 -1.02 -10.18 6.13
C GLN A 176 -1.85 -11.23 6.90
N THR A 177 -3.17 -11.14 6.89
CA THR A 177 -4.02 -12.25 7.32
C THR A 177 -4.01 -13.43 6.33
N LEU A 178 -3.23 -13.35 5.26
CA LEU A 178 -3.03 -14.41 4.25
C LEU A 178 -1.65 -15.10 4.34
N TYR A 179 -0.85 -14.82 5.39
CA TYR A 179 0.42 -15.50 5.64
C TYR A 179 0.39 -16.23 6.96
#